data_5bd31bbb97d53463621294299b030061
#
_entry.id   5bd31bbb97d53463621294299b030061
#
_cell.length_a   1.000
_cell.length_b   1.000
_cell.length_c   1.000
_cell.angle_alpha   90.00
_cell.angle_beta   90.00
_cell.angle_gamma   90.00
#
_symmetry.space_group_name_H-M   'P 1'
#
loop_
_entity.id
_entity.type
_entity.pdbx_description
1 polymer ?
#
loop_
_entity_poly.entity_id
_entity_poly.type
_entity_poly.pdbx_seq_one_letter_code
_entity_poly.pdbx_strand_id
1 'polypeptide(L)'
;MLEKENYPVYLLCKVMRVSKSGFYKWFECKDKNHHFEFSLEEEIKKIHTSSRGTYGRRRILSALKKSFIKVGQKRISKIMKKLNLNGVGKPKFKTTTKVDKQAMHFPNLISGDFTSYKPNELWTSDITYIPTKEGWVYLCIILDTFSRAIIGWSMQDNLKREIVLNSLNMAYKKRSHFPNGIIFHSDKGSQYSSKEVRKYLKLNHFHQSMSNSLNLPKKV
;
A
#
# COMPACT_ATOMS: atom_id res chain seq x y z
N MET A 1 45.26 15.12 -0.07
CA MET A 1 46.39 14.27 -0.54
C MET A 1 47.47 14.35 0.53
N LEU A 2 47.98 13.20 0.95
CA LEU A 2 48.94 13.17 2.05
C LEU A 2 50.32 13.63 1.52
N GLU A 3 50.93 14.56 2.21
CA GLU A 3 52.28 15.04 1.95
C GLU A 3 53.37 13.94 2.14
N LYS A 4 52.98 12.66 2.01
CA LYS A 4 53.83 11.50 2.18
C LYS A 4 54.98 11.47 1.17
N GLU A 5 54.78 12.10 0.03
CA GLU A 5 55.82 12.18 -1.03
C GLU A 5 56.91 13.19 -0.71
N ASN A 6 56.62 14.16 0.20
CA ASN A 6 57.55 15.22 0.53
C ASN A 6 58.28 15.03 1.89
N TYR A 7 57.75 14.18 2.80
CA TYR A 7 58.29 14.00 4.13
C TYR A 7 58.30 12.54 4.59
N PRO A 8 59.36 12.08 5.29
CA PRO A 8 59.41 10.73 5.80
C PRO A 8 58.32 10.46 6.86
N VAL A 9 57.68 9.29 6.79
CA VAL A 9 56.51 8.91 7.63
C VAL A 9 56.80 9.05 9.13
N TYR A 10 58.06 8.79 9.57
CA TYR A 10 58.40 8.90 10.98
C TYR A 10 58.29 10.36 11.48
N LEU A 11 58.66 11.33 10.64
CA LEU A 11 58.60 12.75 10.97
C LEU A 11 57.10 13.20 11.05
N LEU A 12 56.28 12.79 10.09
CA LEU A 12 54.83 13.04 10.10
C LEU A 12 54.20 12.45 11.35
N CYS A 13 54.53 11.20 11.70
CA CYS A 13 54.01 10.58 12.93
C CYS A 13 54.43 11.32 14.21
N LYS A 14 55.66 11.81 14.26
CA LYS A 14 56.20 12.58 15.40
C LYS A 14 55.47 13.91 15.57
N VAL A 15 55.27 14.65 14.48
CA VAL A 15 54.56 15.94 14.47
C VAL A 15 53.10 15.76 14.84
N MET A 16 52.44 14.77 14.28
CA MET A 16 51.01 14.47 14.52
C MET A 16 50.75 13.71 15.84
N ARG A 17 51.79 13.36 16.59
CA ARG A 17 51.75 12.60 17.85
C ARG A 17 50.98 11.28 17.72
N VAL A 18 51.14 10.55 16.61
CA VAL A 18 50.54 9.24 16.37
C VAL A 18 51.62 8.16 16.29
N SER A 19 51.26 6.90 16.61
CA SER A 19 52.22 5.79 16.46
C SER A 19 52.39 5.40 14.98
N LYS A 20 53.58 4.99 14.60
CA LYS A 20 53.86 4.50 13.23
C LYS A 20 52.94 3.31 12.86
N SER A 21 52.73 2.38 13.79
CA SER A 21 51.80 1.25 13.60
C SER A 21 50.35 1.69 13.38
N GLY A 22 49.91 2.70 14.15
CA GLY A 22 48.58 3.29 13.95
C GLY A 22 48.41 3.96 12.60
N PHE A 23 49.46 4.68 12.13
CA PHE A 23 49.44 5.29 10.81
C PHE A 23 49.33 4.25 9.67
N TYR A 24 50.17 3.22 9.68
CA TYR A 24 50.12 2.21 8.65
C TYR A 24 48.80 1.41 8.69
N LYS A 25 48.32 1.04 9.87
CA LYS A 25 47.02 0.38 10.01
C LYS A 25 45.86 1.27 9.48
N TRP A 26 45.87 2.54 9.75
CA TRP A 26 44.89 3.50 9.20
C TRP A 26 45.00 3.58 7.68
N PHE A 27 46.24 3.61 7.13
CA PHE A 27 46.48 3.71 5.71
C PHE A 27 45.95 2.48 4.94
N GLU A 28 46.23 1.28 5.43
CA GLU A 28 45.66 0.05 4.88
C GLU A 28 44.17 -0.06 4.98
N CYS A 29 43.60 0.36 6.11
CA CYS A 29 42.15 0.38 6.30
C CYS A 29 41.45 1.42 5.42
N LYS A 30 42.12 2.52 5.06
CA LYS A 30 41.55 3.57 4.20
C LYS A 30 41.24 3.04 2.81
N ASP A 31 42.14 2.32 2.18
CA ASP A 31 41.97 1.81 0.83
C ASP A 31 40.90 0.71 0.79
N LYS A 32 40.93 -0.23 1.74
CA LYS A 32 39.89 -1.26 1.89
C LYS A 32 38.49 -0.68 2.14
N ASN A 33 38.41 0.35 2.99
CA ASN A 33 37.14 1.03 3.26
C ASN A 33 36.62 1.79 2.04
N HIS A 34 37.50 2.42 1.27
CA HIS A 34 37.12 3.15 0.06
C HIS A 34 36.55 2.20 -1.01
N HIS A 35 37.21 1.06 -1.24
CA HIS A 35 36.72 0.06 -2.17
C HIS A 35 35.37 -0.54 -1.76
N PHE A 36 35.20 -0.83 -0.46
CA PHE A 36 33.94 -1.33 0.08
C PHE A 36 32.81 -0.27 -0.04
N GLU A 37 33.12 1.01 0.20
CA GLU A 37 32.13 2.08 0.04
C GLU A 37 31.68 2.22 -1.41
N PHE A 38 32.59 2.16 -2.36
CA PHE A 38 32.28 2.24 -3.79
C PHE A 38 31.38 1.08 -4.23
N SER A 39 31.72 -0.16 -3.88
CA SER A 39 30.91 -1.33 -4.23
C SER A 39 29.52 -1.28 -3.58
N LEU A 40 29.41 -0.76 -2.35
CA LEU A 40 28.15 -0.58 -1.65
C LEU A 40 27.28 0.51 -2.29
N GLU A 41 27.87 1.60 -2.75
CA GLU A 41 27.17 2.66 -3.48
C GLU A 41 26.56 2.14 -4.79
N GLU A 42 27.31 1.33 -5.54
CA GLU A 42 26.81 0.70 -6.76
C GLU A 42 25.65 -0.27 -6.50
N GLU A 43 25.77 -1.10 -5.47
CA GLU A 43 24.72 -2.05 -5.12
C GLU A 43 23.44 -1.33 -4.66
N ILE A 44 23.56 -0.25 -3.88
CA ILE A 44 22.43 0.58 -3.50
C ILE A 44 21.77 1.21 -4.73
N LYS A 45 22.56 1.71 -5.70
CA LYS A 45 22.03 2.23 -6.98
C LYS A 45 21.26 1.18 -7.74
N LYS A 46 21.81 -0.04 -7.90
CA LYS A 46 21.15 -1.16 -8.58
C LYS A 46 19.82 -1.50 -7.95
N ILE A 47 19.78 -1.68 -6.62
CA ILE A 47 18.55 -1.99 -5.89
C ILE A 47 17.52 -0.86 -6.04
N HIS A 48 17.93 0.39 -5.97
CA HIS A 48 17.03 1.54 -6.12
C HIS A 48 16.46 1.61 -7.54
N THR A 49 17.28 1.43 -8.57
CA THR A 49 16.85 1.45 -9.97
C THR A 49 15.94 0.27 -10.30
N SER A 50 16.28 -0.95 -9.86
CA SER A 50 15.44 -2.14 -10.07
C SER A 50 14.08 -2.02 -9.41
N SER A 51 13.98 -1.26 -8.31
CA SER A 51 12.72 -0.94 -7.65
C SER A 51 11.96 0.24 -8.28
N ARG A 52 12.39 0.74 -9.43
CA ARG A 52 11.83 1.95 -10.08
C ARG A 52 11.80 3.17 -9.15
N GLY A 53 12.83 3.36 -8.33
CA GLY A 53 12.93 4.46 -7.39
C GLY A 53 11.99 4.38 -6.18
N THR A 54 11.29 3.27 -5.97
CA THR A 54 10.31 3.15 -4.88
C THR A 54 10.92 2.76 -3.53
N TYR A 55 12.14 2.20 -3.53
CA TYR A 55 12.76 1.71 -2.31
C TYR A 55 13.44 2.84 -1.53
N GLY A 56 12.97 3.07 -0.30
CA GLY A 56 13.65 3.88 0.69
C GLY A 56 14.60 3.04 1.56
N ARG A 57 15.32 3.69 2.46
CA ARG A 57 16.39 3.11 3.31
C ARG A 57 16.05 1.76 3.96
N ARG A 58 14.81 1.56 4.45
CA ARG A 58 14.40 0.30 5.12
C ARG A 58 14.33 -0.87 4.14
N ARG A 59 13.78 -0.64 2.94
CA ARG A 59 13.66 -1.69 1.91
C ARG A 59 15.00 -2.01 1.29
N ILE A 60 15.86 -1.01 1.07
CA ILE A 60 17.26 -1.21 0.62
C ILE A 60 18.03 -2.02 1.66
N LEU A 61 17.92 -1.70 2.96
CA LEU A 61 18.53 -2.50 4.02
C LEU A 61 18.08 -3.97 3.98
N SER A 62 16.78 -4.20 3.79
CA SER A 62 16.24 -5.56 3.67
C SER A 62 16.76 -6.30 2.45
N ALA A 63 16.90 -5.63 1.32
CA ALA A 63 17.46 -6.20 0.09
C ALA A 63 18.95 -6.56 0.26
N LEU A 64 19.75 -5.65 0.81
CA LEU A 64 21.19 -5.89 1.09
C LEU A 64 21.40 -7.05 2.07
N LYS A 65 20.54 -7.20 3.09
CA LYS A 65 20.59 -8.37 3.99
C LYS A 65 20.34 -9.68 3.27
N LYS A 66 19.44 -9.71 2.28
CA LYS A 66 19.21 -10.90 1.43
C LYS A 66 20.42 -11.27 0.58
N SER A 67 21.21 -10.27 0.19
CA SER A 67 22.50 -10.46 -0.51
C SER A 67 23.67 -10.67 0.45
N PHE A 68 23.41 -10.99 1.73
CA PHE A 68 24.44 -11.23 2.77
C PHE A 68 25.36 -10.03 3.06
N ILE A 69 25.00 -8.82 2.63
CA ILE A 69 25.77 -7.60 2.90
C ILE A 69 25.33 -7.02 4.26
N LYS A 70 26.21 -7.09 5.26
CA LYS A 70 25.99 -6.54 6.59
C LYS A 70 26.31 -5.04 6.61
N VAL A 71 25.29 -4.20 6.67
CA VAL A 71 25.46 -2.73 6.71
C VAL A 71 24.42 -2.10 7.64
N GLY A 72 24.81 -1.01 8.32
CA GLY A 72 23.91 -0.28 9.21
C GLY A 72 23.01 0.70 8.47
N GLN A 73 21.79 0.90 8.97
CA GLN A 73 20.79 1.79 8.36
C GLN A 73 21.28 3.25 8.25
N LYS A 74 22.08 3.74 9.21
CA LYS A 74 22.68 5.09 9.17
C LYS A 74 23.63 5.27 7.99
N ARG A 75 24.43 4.22 7.65
CA ARG A 75 25.35 4.26 6.51
C ARG A 75 24.60 4.30 5.19
N ILE A 76 23.55 3.49 5.05
CA ILE A 76 22.66 3.51 3.86
C ILE A 76 22.04 4.90 3.69
N SER A 77 21.56 5.53 4.77
CA SER A 77 20.99 6.88 4.70
C SER A 77 22.00 7.93 4.23
N LYS A 78 23.26 7.84 4.67
CA LYS A 78 24.33 8.75 4.22
C LYS A 78 24.61 8.56 2.72
N ILE A 79 24.73 7.32 2.26
CA ILE A 79 24.95 7.00 0.85
C ILE A 79 23.80 7.44 -0.03
N MET A 80 22.57 7.15 0.37
CA MET A 80 21.38 7.59 -0.38
C MET A 80 21.32 9.12 -0.50
N LYS A 81 21.65 9.84 0.59
CA LYS A 81 21.73 11.32 0.57
C LYS A 81 22.84 11.81 -0.37
N LYS A 82 24.05 11.20 -0.33
CA LYS A 82 25.17 11.52 -1.23
C LYS A 82 24.79 11.32 -2.70
N LEU A 83 24.03 10.29 -2.99
CA LEU A 83 23.61 9.91 -4.36
C LEU A 83 22.28 10.54 -4.79
N ASN A 84 21.69 11.44 -3.98
CA ASN A 84 20.36 12.02 -4.19
C ASN A 84 19.23 10.99 -4.46
N LEU A 85 19.34 9.80 -3.85
CA LEU A 85 18.35 8.75 -4.01
C LEU A 85 17.23 8.89 -2.97
N ASN A 86 16.04 9.19 -3.44
CA ASN A 86 14.84 9.29 -2.60
C ASN A 86 13.86 8.18 -2.97
N GLY A 87 13.37 7.45 -1.97
CA GLY A 87 12.28 6.50 -2.21
C GLY A 87 10.99 7.25 -2.50
N VAL A 88 10.39 7.00 -3.65
CA VAL A 88 9.08 7.57 -3.99
C VAL A 88 8.03 6.91 -3.09
N GLY A 89 7.47 7.68 -2.16
CA GLY A 89 6.36 7.23 -1.32
C GLY A 89 5.12 6.99 -2.17
N LYS A 90 4.28 6.03 -1.77
CA LYS A 90 2.94 5.92 -2.36
C LYS A 90 2.25 7.29 -2.21
N PRO A 91 1.57 7.80 -3.26
CA PRO A 91 0.80 9.02 -3.13
C PRO A 91 -0.13 8.91 -1.92
N LYS A 92 -0.22 9.97 -1.13
CA LYS A 92 -1.13 10.00 0.02
C LYS A 92 -2.54 9.74 -0.50
N PHE A 93 -3.22 8.78 0.10
CA PHE A 93 -4.60 8.47 -0.20
C PHE A 93 -5.43 9.76 -0.02
N LYS A 94 -6.03 10.28 -1.08
CA LYS A 94 -7.01 11.36 -0.95
C LYS A 94 -8.23 10.76 -0.26
N THR A 95 -8.59 11.30 0.90
CA THR A 95 -9.86 10.95 1.55
C THR A 95 -10.98 11.49 0.65
N THR A 96 -11.55 10.63 -0.18
CA THR A 96 -12.55 10.99 -1.18
C THR A 96 -13.96 11.05 -0.62
N THR A 97 -14.18 10.47 0.55
CA THR A 97 -15.51 10.42 1.19
C THR A 97 -15.50 11.27 2.45
N LYS A 98 -16.26 12.35 2.46
CA LYS A 98 -16.64 13.04 3.69
C LYS A 98 -17.72 12.19 4.36
N VAL A 99 -17.45 11.73 5.59
CA VAL A 99 -18.45 11.00 6.38
C VAL A 99 -19.62 11.95 6.65
N ASP A 100 -20.77 11.66 6.08
CA ASP A 100 -21.99 12.34 6.44
C ASP A 100 -22.43 11.82 7.82
N LYS A 101 -22.27 12.66 8.85
CA LYS A 101 -22.64 12.32 10.24
C LYS A 101 -24.13 12.08 10.42
N GLN A 102 -24.98 12.54 9.49
CA GLN A 102 -26.42 12.35 9.51
C GLN A 102 -26.88 11.15 8.66
N ALA A 103 -25.96 10.49 7.93
CA ALA A 103 -26.30 9.30 7.15
C ALA A 103 -26.76 8.18 8.09
N MET A 104 -27.91 7.59 7.78
CA MET A 104 -28.42 6.44 8.50
C MET A 104 -27.54 5.23 8.18
N HIS A 105 -26.83 4.74 9.18
CA HIS A 105 -25.98 3.54 9.06
C HIS A 105 -26.74 2.31 9.56
N PHE A 106 -26.58 1.22 8.83
CA PHE A 106 -27.16 -0.07 9.22
C PHE A 106 -26.16 -0.86 10.07
N PRO A 107 -26.67 -1.76 10.96
CA PRO A 107 -25.80 -2.60 11.78
C PRO A 107 -24.97 -3.54 10.91
N ASN A 108 -23.82 -3.97 11.43
CA ASN A 108 -23.04 -5.01 10.82
C ASN A 108 -23.63 -6.37 11.20
N LEU A 109 -24.35 -7.01 10.28
CA LEU A 109 -25.01 -8.29 10.50
C LEU A 109 -24.05 -9.49 10.39
N ILE A 110 -22.92 -9.31 9.70
CA ILE A 110 -21.98 -10.43 9.44
C ILE A 110 -20.81 -10.48 10.43
N SER A 111 -20.57 -9.40 11.21
CA SER A 111 -19.49 -9.32 12.21
C SER A 111 -18.11 -9.81 11.77
N GLY A 112 -17.83 -9.73 10.46
CA GLY A 112 -16.57 -10.20 9.85
C GLY A 112 -16.60 -11.65 9.34
N ASP A 113 -17.68 -12.38 9.56
CA ASP A 113 -17.88 -13.71 8.98
C ASP A 113 -18.58 -13.59 7.61
N PHE A 114 -17.86 -13.92 6.55
CA PHE A 114 -18.34 -13.92 5.18
C PHE A 114 -18.75 -15.33 4.68
N THR A 115 -18.89 -16.27 5.61
CA THR A 115 -19.29 -17.63 5.26
C THR A 115 -20.76 -17.64 4.82
N SER A 116 -21.03 -18.33 3.73
CA SER A 116 -22.37 -18.51 3.17
C SER A 116 -22.53 -19.97 2.77
N TYR A 117 -23.66 -20.58 3.12
CA TYR A 117 -23.90 -22.01 2.90
C TYR A 117 -24.79 -22.27 1.68
N LYS A 118 -25.48 -21.23 1.20
CA LYS A 118 -26.41 -21.34 0.05
C LYS A 118 -26.22 -20.16 -0.90
N PRO A 119 -26.52 -20.32 -2.20
CA PRO A 119 -26.57 -19.20 -3.14
C PRO A 119 -27.56 -18.13 -2.68
N ASN A 120 -27.22 -16.87 -2.93
CA ASN A 120 -28.07 -15.71 -2.61
C ASN A 120 -28.39 -15.54 -1.10
N GLU A 121 -27.53 -15.99 -0.22
CA GLU A 121 -27.67 -15.78 1.22
C GLU A 121 -27.00 -14.46 1.64
N LEU A 122 -25.79 -14.21 1.13
CA LEU A 122 -25.00 -13.02 1.40
C LEU A 122 -24.40 -12.48 0.10
N TRP A 123 -24.76 -11.25 -0.22
CA TRP A 123 -24.14 -10.49 -1.31
C TRP A 123 -23.26 -9.40 -0.75
N THR A 124 -22.05 -9.29 -1.26
CA THR A 124 -21.11 -8.23 -0.88
C THR A 124 -20.90 -7.27 -2.04
N SER A 125 -20.78 -6.00 -1.73
CA SER A 125 -20.53 -4.95 -2.73
C SER A 125 -19.40 -4.03 -2.33
N ASP A 126 -18.61 -3.62 -3.33
CA ASP A 126 -17.54 -2.64 -3.18
C ASP A 126 -17.42 -1.77 -4.43
N ILE A 127 -16.92 -0.54 -4.26
CA ILE A 127 -16.67 0.40 -5.35
C ILE A 127 -15.18 0.63 -5.48
N THR A 128 -14.62 0.23 -6.61
CA THR A 128 -13.21 0.40 -6.95
C THR A 128 -13.01 1.61 -7.85
N TYR A 129 -11.93 2.36 -7.61
CA TYR A 129 -11.51 3.53 -8.37
C TYR A 129 -10.44 3.13 -9.39
N ILE A 130 -10.71 3.32 -10.66
CA ILE A 130 -9.83 2.94 -11.77
C ILE A 130 -9.29 4.23 -12.42
N PRO A 131 -7.98 4.51 -12.34
CA PRO A 131 -7.40 5.66 -13.03
C PRO A 131 -7.29 5.36 -14.53
N THR A 132 -7.76 6.29 -15.36
CA THR A 132 -7.63 6.24 -16.81
C THR A 132 -6.88 7.46 -17.31
N LYS A 133 -6.56 7.51 -18.61
CA LYS A 133 -5.94 8.69 -19.23
C LYS A 133 -6.87 9.91 -19.23
N GLU A 134 -8.18 9.69 -19.25
CA GLU A 134 -9.22 10.72 -19.31
C GLU A 134 -9.76 11.14 -17.95
N GLY A 135 -9.36 10.43 -16.87
CA GLY A 135 -9.82 10.71 -15.51
C GLY A 135 -10.08 9.44 -14.70
N TRP A 136 -10.96 9.56 -13.72
CA TRP A 136 -11.33 8.43 -12.86
C TRP A 136 -12.60 7.75 -13.37
N VAL A 137 -12.57 6.43 -13.42
CA VAL A 137 -13.73 5.58 -13.63
C VAL A 137 -14.00 4.77 -12.37
N TYR A 138 -15.26 4.61 -12.03
CA TYR A 138 -15.72 3.93 -10.85
C TYR A 138 -16.39 2.62 -11.26
N LEU A 139 -15.99 1.52 -10.63
CA LEU A 139 -16.55 0.20 -10.85
C LEU A 139 -17.19 -0.29 -9.56
N CYS A 140 -18.51 -0.46 -9.56
CA CYS A 140 -19.24 -1.13 -8.50
C CYS A 140 -19.43 -2.60 -8.89
N ILE A 141 -19.11 -3.51 -7.98
CA ILE A 141 -19.33 -4.93 -8.16
C ILE A 141 -20.24 -5.48 -7.06
N ILE A 142 -21.03 -6.50 -7.38
CA ILE A 142 -21.78 -7.30 -6.42
C ILE A 142 -21.36 -8.75 -6.59
N LEU A 143 -20.92 -9.34 -5.50
CA LEU A 143 -20.44 -10.71 -5.42
C LEU A 143 -21.38 -11.54 -4.55
N ASP A 144 -21.79 -12.70 -5.03
CA ASP A 144 -22.41 -13.73 -4.21
C ASP A 144 -21.30 -14.50 -3.46
N THR A 145 -21.30 -14.45 -2.14
CA THR A 145 -20.21 -15.00 -1.32
C THR A 145 -20.13 -16.51 -1.39
N PHE A 146 -21.24 -17.21 -1.60
CA PHE A 146 -21.28 -18.67 -1.75
C PHE A 146 -20.57 -19.12 -3.03
N SER A 147 -21.03 -18.61 -4.18
CA SER A 147 -20.48 -19.01 -5.48
C SER A 147 -19.20 -18.26 -5.85
N ARG A 148 -18.87 -17.18 -5.13
CA ARG A 148 -17.80 -16.22 -5.45
C ARG A 148 -17.92 -15.62 -6.86
N ALA A 149 -19.12 -15.66 -7.43
CA ALA A 149 -19.40 -15.11 -8.74
C ALA A 149 -19.79 -13.64 -8.64
N ILE A 150 -19.31 -12.84 -9.59
CA ILE A 150 -19.82 -11.48 -9.80
C ILE A 150 -21.19 -11.61 -10.48
N ILE A 151 -22.22 -11.23 -9.75
CA ILE A 151 -23.61 -11.35 -10.18
C ILE A 151 -24.15 -10.06 -10.78
N GLY A 152 -23.58 -8.91 -10.37
CA GLY A 152 -23.91 -7.61 -10.91
C GLY A 152 -22.72 -6.67 -10.88
N TRP A 153 -22.65 -5.76 -11.84
CA TRP A 153 -21.64 -4.72 -11.89
C TRP A 153 -22.16 -3.50 -12.66
N SER A 154 -21.55 -2.36 -12.39
CA SER A 154 -21.80 -1.12 -13.13
C SER A 154 -20.52 -0.28 -13.14
N MET A 155 -20.25 0.39 -14.25
CA MET A 155 -19.11 1.25 -14.43
C MET A 155 -19.59 2.65 -14.84
N GLN A 156 -19.06 3.69 -14.19
CA GLN A 156 -19.43 5.08 -14.46
C GLN A 156 -18.23 6.02 -14.29
N ASP A 157 -18.30 7.19 -14.90
CA ASP A 157 -17.33 8.29 -14.77
C ASP A 157 -17.54 9.14 -13.51
N ASN A 158 -18.64 8.90 -12.81
CA ASN A 158 -19.00 9.62 -11.59
C ASN A 158 -19.38 8.67 -10.45
N LEU A 159 -19.18 9.13 -9.20
CA LEU A 159 -19.41 8.34 -8.00
C LEU A 159 -20.78 8.69 -7.37
N LYS A 160 -21.85 8.50 -8.13
CA LYS A 160 -23.22 8.70 -7.66
C LYS A 160 -23.87 7.37 -7.27
N ARG A 161 -25.03 7.45 -6.59
CA ARG A 161 -25.83 6.28 -6.15
C ARG A 161 -26.29 5.38 -7.29
N GLU A 162 -26.44 5.93 -8.49
CA GLU A 162 -26.89 5.23 -9.69
C GLU A 162 -25.98 4.04 -10.02
N ILE A 163 -24.68 4.14 -9.70
CA ILE A 163 -23.74 3.03 -9.93
C ILE A 163 -24.13 1.79 -9.12
N VAL A 164 -24.58 1.99 -7.86
CA VAL A 164 -25.04 0.91 -6.98
C VAL A 164 -26.38 0.36 -7.46
N LEU A 165 -27.32 1.24 -7.82
CA LEU A 165 -28.65 0.82 -8.31
C LEU A 165 -28.56 0.02 -9.59
N ASN A 166 -27.70 0.41 -10.55
CA ASN A 166 -27.50 -0.31 -11.79
C ASN A 166 -26.89 -1.69 -11.53
N SER A 167 -25.90 -1.79 -10.65
CA SER A 167 -25.31 -3.09 -10.29
C SER A 167 -26.30 -4.00 -9.57
N LEU A 168 -27.16 -3.46 -8.68
CA LEU A 168 -28.23 -4.18 -8.00
C LEU A 168 -29.28 -4.69 -9.01
N ASN A 169 -29.72 -3.83 -9.94
CA ASN A 169 -30.67 -4.22 -10.99
C ASN A 169 -30.12 -5.36 -11.87
N MET A 170 -28.83 -5.29 -12.22
CA MET A 170 -28.19 -6.35 -12.99
C MET A 170 -28.14 -7.65 -12.19
N ALA A 171 -27.72 -7.60 -10.93
CA ALA A 171 -27.68 -8.77 -10.05
C ALA A 171 -29.06 -9.40 -9.88
N TYR A 172 -30.08 -8.57 -9.66
CA TYR A 172 -31.45 -9.00 -9.49
C TYR A 172 -32.00 -9.69 -10.75
N LYS A 173 -31.81 -9.11 -11.93
CA LYS A 173 -32.25 -9.71 -13.21
C LYS A 173 -31.54 -11.01 -13.56
N LYS A 174 -30.28 -11.17 -13.14
CA LYS A 174 -29.47 -12.37 -13.46
C LYS A 174 -29.87 -13.58 -12.64
N ARG A 175 -30.56 -13.42 -11.54
CA ARG A 175 -30.99 -14.51 -10.65
C ARG A 175 -32.47 -14.76 -10.77
N SER A 176 -32.87 -16.02 -10.98
CA SER A 176 -34.27 -16.40 -11.17
C SER A 176 -35.00 -16.72 -9.87
N HIS A 177 -34.30 -17.02 -8.80
CA HIS A 177 -34.85 -17.35 -7.49
C HIS A 177 -34.18 -16.56 -6.38
N PHE A 178 -34.98 -15.81 -5.64
CA PHE A 178 -34.56 -15.05 -4.49
C PHE A 178 -35.14 -15.64 -3.21
N PRO A 179 -34.32 -16.14 -2.28
CA PRO A 179 -34.80 -16.33 -0.92
C PRO A 179 -35.09 -14.95 -0.32
N ASN A 180 -36.19 -14.84 0.41
CA ASN A 180 -36.46 -13.65 1.20
C ASN A 180 -35.34 -13.47 2.23
N GLY A 181 -34.88 -12.23 2.40
CA GLY A 181 -33.92 -11.91 3.46
C GLY A 181 -32.44 -12.05 3.07
N ILE A 182 -32.08 -11.89 1.78
CA ILE A 182 -30.69 -11.80 1.35
C ILE A 182 -29.99 -10.66 2.12
N ILE A 183 -28.85 -10.94 2.72
CA ILE A 183 -28.03 -9.92 3.34
C ILE A 183 -27.22 -9.22 2.26
N PHE A 184 -27.41 -7.90 2.11
CA PHE A 184 -26.60 -7.06 1.25
C PHE A 184 -25.60 -6.29 2.10
N HIS A 185 -24.32 -6.67 2.03
CA HIS A 185 -23.24 -6.08 2.83
C HIS A 185 -22.35 -5.16 2.02
N SER A 186 -22.10 -3.97 2.54
CA SER A 186 -21.22 -2.96 1.93
C SER A 186 -20.40 -2.21 2.98
N ASP A 187 -19.53 -1.31 2.54
CA ASP A 187 -18.95 -0.28 3.37
C ASP A 187 -19.99 0.81 3.74
N LYS A 188 -19.58 1.80 4.55
CA LYS A 188 -20.41 2.95 4.95
C LYS A 188 -20.39 4.09 3.92
N GLY A 189 -20.13 3.81 2.66
CA GLY A 189 -20.14 4.81 1.59
C GLY A 189 -21.52 5.49 1.47
N SER A 190 -21.49 6.80 1.17
CA SER A 190 -22.72 7.60 1.01
C SER A 190 -23.65 7.09 -0.08
N GLN A 191 -23.10 6.40 -1.09
CA GLN A 191 -23.83 5.78 -2.18
C GLN A 191 -24.75 4.67 -1.67
N TYR A 192 -24.24 3.81 -0.77
CA TYR A 192 -25.01 2.70 -0.17
C TYR A 192 -26.02 3.17 0.88
N SER A 193 -25.75 4.28 1.55
CA SER A 193 -26.67 4.88 2.55
C SER A 193 -27.72 5.81 1.94
N SER A 194 -27.73 6.02 0.62
CA SER A 194 -28.71 6.88 -0.07
C SER A 194 -30.15 6.38 0.09
N LYS A 195 -31.11 7.30 0.06
CA LYS A 195 -32.54 6.98 0.24
C LYS A 195 -33.03 6.01 -0.84
N GLU A 196 -32.55 6.15 -2.06
CA GLU A 196 -32.97 5.37 -3.21
C GLU A 196 -32.45 3.92 -3.12
N VAL A 197 -31.18 3.72 -2.75
CA VAL A 197 -30.62 2.36 -2.54
C VAL A 197 -31.32 1.68 -1.39
N ARG A 198 -31.55 2.36 -0.27
CA ARG A 198 -32.31 1.82 0.86
C ARG A 198 -33.75 1.41 0.47
N LYS A 199 -34.45 2.27 -0.30
CA LYS A 199 -35.78 1.97 -0.82
C LYS A 199 -35.77 0.74 -1.72
N TYR A 200 -34.79 0.65 -2.62
CA TYR A 200 -34.62 -0.50 -3.50
C TYR A 200 -34.41 -1.81 -2.72
N LEU A 201 -33.49 -1.81 -1.78
CA LEU A 201 -33.18 -2.99 -0.95
C LEU A 201 -34.40 -3.43 -0.13
N LYS A 202 -35.11 -2.47 0.48
CA LYS A 202 -36.34 -2.76 1.27
C LYS A 202 -37.45 -3.34 0.40
N LEU A 203 -37.70 -2.78 -0.79
CA LEU A 203 -38.76 -3.25 -1.71
C LEU A 203 -38.48 -4.67 -2.21
N ASN A 204 -37.22 -5.06 -2.32
CA ASN A 204 -36.79 -6.39 -2.78
C ASN A 204 -36.43 -7.33 -1.61
N HIS A 205 -36.87 -7.01 -0.39
CA HIS A 205 -36.71 -7.84 0.82
C HIS A 205 -35.24 -8.17 1.18
N PHE A 206 -34.30 -7.27 0.89
CA PHE A 206 -32.92 -7.39 1.35
C PHE A 206 -32.72 -6.85 2.77
N HIS A 207 -31.86 -7.52 3.54
CA HIS A 207 -31.35 -7.01 4.81
C HIS A 207 -30.07 -6.24 4.57
N GLN A 208 -30.10 -4.93 4.73
CA GLN A 208 -28.91 -4.09 4.56
C GLN A 208 -27.98 -4.23 5.75
N SER A 209 -26.72 -4.50 5.48
CA SER A 209 -25.64 -4.62 6.45
C SER A 209 -24.47 -3.71 6.04
N MET A 210 -23.83 -3.06 6.99
CA MET A 210 -22.68 -2.20 6.72
C MET A 210 -21.52 -2.53 7.63
N SER A 211 -20.30 -2.56 7.07
CA SER A 211 -19.09 -2.77 7.85
C SER A 211 -18.93 -1.68 8.91
N ASN A 212 -18.44 -2.04 10.09
CA ASN A 212 -17.97 -1.04 11.04
C ASN A 212 -16.81 -0.27 10.39
N SER A 213 -16.67 1.05 10.68
CA SER A 213 -15.52 1.83 10.27
C SER A 213 -14.26 1.05 10.63
N LEU A 214 -13.44 0.72 9.63
CA LEU A 214 -12.28 -0.14 9.73
C LEU A 214 -11.42 0.19 10.96
N ASN A 215 -11.51 -0.62 11.99
CA ASN A 215 -10.36 -0.93 12.82
C ASN A 215 -9.44 -1.81 11.97
N LEU A 216 -8.72 -1.20 11.03
CA LEU A 216 -7.54 -1.84 10.43
C LEU A 216 -6.64 -2.20 11.62
N PRO A 217 -6.25 -3.46 11.80
CA PRO A 217 -5.27 -3.81 12.80
C PRO A 217 -4.06 -2.92 12.52
N LYS A 218 -3.67 -2.11 13.53
CA LYS A 218 -2.42 -1.36 13.48
C LYS A 218 -1.36 -2.40 13.14
N LYS A 219 -0.77 -2.32 11.95
CA LYS A 219 0.36 -3.16 11.60
C LYS A 219 1.44 -2.89 12.64
N VAL A 220 1.67 -3.87 13.50
CA VAL A 220 2.80 -3.98 14.42
C VAL A 220 4.11 -3.94 13.60
#